data_4e8f3339a0fe8aa40ff170685b0f59ba
#
_entry.id   4e8f3339a0fe8aa40ff170685b0f59ba
#
_cell.length_a   1.000
_cell.length_b   1.000
_cell.length_c   1.000
_cell.angle_alpha   90.00
_cell.angle_beta   90.00
_cell.angle_gamma   90.00
#
_symmetry.space_group_name_H-M   'P 1'
#
loop_
_entity.id
_entity.type
_entity.pdbx_description
1 polymer ?
#
loop_
_entity_poly.entity_id
_entity_poly.type
_entity_poly.pdbx_seq_one_letter_code
_entity_poly.pdbx_strand_id
1 'polypeptide(L)'
;GQRRKKPTDFGVQLMAKQKLKGYYGNIGEKQFKKYYVEAVRRKGDTGANLVGLLECRLDAIIYRMKLAPTVFACRQLINHGHVNVNDKRCNIPSRMIKVGDVISLKEKAKTIPYVLQAIETPERDVPDYIEIDHSKFSGGILRIPTPDEIPYPVQMETNLVIEYYSR
;
A
#
# COMPACT_ATOMS: atom_id res chain seq x y z
N GLY A 1 23.80 12.05 -32.95
CA GLY A 1 23.25 11.68 -31.66
C GLY A 1 22.94 10.20 -31.58
N GLN A 2 23.26 9.59 -30.47
CA GLN A 2 22.92 8.19 -30.28
C GLN A 2 21.41 8.05 -30.22
N ARG A 3 20.86 7.22 -31.11
CA ARG A 3 19.44 6.87 -31.06
C ARG A 3 19.19 6.07 -29.76
N ARG A 4 18.28 6.54 -28.93
CA ARG A 4 17.79 5.76 -27.80
C ARG A 4 17.14 4.49 -28.37
N LYS A 5 17.63 3.33 -27.96
CA LYS A 5 16.98 2.06 -28.26
C LYS A 5 15.59 2.05 -27.64
N LYS A 6 14.57 1.63 -28.41
CA LYS A 6 13.26 1.36 -27.83
C LYS A 6 13.42 0.27 -26.78
N PRO A 7 12.79 0.43 -25.60
CA PRO A 7 12.82 -0.63 -24.60
C PRO A 7 12.19 -1.91 -25.18
N THR A 8 12.78 -3.05 -24.84
CA THR A 8 12.22 -4.35 -25.18
C THR A 8 10.92 -4.56 -24.39
N ASP A 9 10.08 -5.49 -24.83
CA ASP A 9 8.88 -5.88 -24.09
C ASP A 9 9.23 -6.28 -22.65
N PHE A 10 10.30 -7.04 -22.48
CA PHE A 10 10.81 -7.38 -21.15
C PHE A 10 11.17 -6.13 -20.34
N GLY A 11 11.86 -5.18 -20.94
CA GLY A 11 12.25 -3.93 -20.27
C GLY A 11 11.06 -3.11 -19.83
N VAL A 12 10.04 -2.99 -20.66
CA VAL A 12 8.80 -2.27 -20.34
C VAL A 12 8.06 -2.95 -19.18
N GLN A 13 7.96 -4.27 -19.21
CA GLN A 13 7.31 -5.06 -18.17
C GLN A 13 8.09 -4.98 -16.85
N LEU A 14 9.42 -5.04 -16.91
CA LEU A 14 10.27 -4.89 -15.74
C LEU A 14 10.10 -3.51 -15.10
N MET A 15 10.06 -2.45 -15.90
CA MET A 15 9.84 -1.10 -15.41
C MET A 15 8.47 -0.96 -14.72
N ALA A 16 7.42 -1.55 -15.29
CA ALA A 16 6.08 -1.53 -14.69
C ALA A 16 6.09 -2.24 -13.33
N LYS A 17 6.75 -3.40 -13.24
CA LYS A 17 6.88 -4.13 -11.99
C LYS A 17 7.64 -3.32 -10.94
N GLN A 18 8.77 -2.75 -11.31
CA GLN A 18 9.59 -1.95 -10.37
C GLN A 18 8.84 -0.72 -9.88
N LYS A 19 8.07 -0.08 -10.75
CA LYS A 19 7.27 1.08 -10.39
C LYS A 19 6.19 0.72 -9.35
N LEU A 20 5.46 -0.34 -9.58
CA LEU A 20 4.41 -0.79 -8.65
C LEU A 20 5.02 -1.25 -7.33
N LYS A 21 6.05 -2.07 -7.37
CA LYS A 21 6.76 -2.56 -6.18
C LYS A 21 7.35 -1.40 -5.37
N GLY A 22 7.95 -0.42 -6.04
CA GLY A 22 8.54 0.75 -5.41
C GLY A 22 7.53 1.63 -4.71
N TYR A 23 6.36 1.80 -5.30
CA TYR A 23 5.28 2.61 -4.71
C TYR A 23 4.88 2.13 -3.31
N TYR A 24 4.88 0.82 -3.09
CA TYR A 24 4.54 0.24 -1.79
C TYR A 24 5.75 0.14 -0.85
N GLY A 25 6.73 1.01 -1.02
CA GLY A 25 7.89 1.08 -0.14
C GLY A 25 8.95 0.04 -0.47
N ASN A 26 9.10 -0.26 -1.73
CA ASN A 26 10.15 -1.15 -2.22
C ASN A 26 10.09 -2.55 -1.62
N ILE A 27 8.93 -3.18 -1.75
CA ILE A 27 8.71 -4.57 -1.30
C ILE A 27 9.77 -5.48 -1.93
N GLY A 28 10.30 -6.44 -1.16
CA GLY A 28 11.29 -7.39 -1.67
C GLY A 28 10.74 -8.26 -2.80
N GLU A 29 11.59 -8.63 -3.74
CA GLU A 29 11.22 -9.40 -4.94
C GLU A 29 10.49 -10.71 -4.61
N LYS A 30 10.98 -11.43 -3.62
CA LYS A 30 10.40 -12.71 -3.21
C LYS A 30 8.97 -12.52 -2.66
N GLN A 31 8.78 -11.52 -1.83
CA GLN A 31 7.46 -11.21 -1.26
C GLN A 31 6.51 -10.70 -2.34
N PHE A 32 6.98 -9.83 -3.23
CA PHE A 32 6.16 -9.30 -4.32
C PHE A 32 5.66 -10.41 -5.23
N LYS A 33 6.54 -11.35 -5.58
CA LYS A 33 6.16 -12.53 -6.37
C LYS A 33 5.09 -13.37 -5.68
N LYS A 34 5.14 -13.49 -4.35
CA LYS A 34 4.09 -14.20 -3.59
C LYS A 34 2.73 -13.52 -3.73
N TYR A 35 2.69 -12.19 -3.76
CA TYR A 35 1.44 -11.48 -4.04
C TYR A 35 0.89 -11.79 -5.42
N TYR A 36 1.76 -11.87 -6.42
CA TYR A 36 1.35 -12.27 -7.76
C TYR A 36 0.76 -13.69 -7.79
N VAL A 37 1.44 -14.64 -7.18
CA VAL A 37 0.97 -16.04 -7.11
C VAL A 37 -0.40 -16.13 -6.46
N GLU A 38 -0.59 -15.41 -5.35
CA GLU A 38 -1.89 -15.36 -4.67
C GLU A 38 -2.98 -14.67 -5.51
N ALA A 39 -2.61 -13.63 -6.24
CA ALA A 39 -3.53 -12.93 -7.14
C ALA A 39 -4.04 -13.82 -8.26
N VAL A 40 -3.15 -14.66 -8.81
CA VAL A 40 -3.51 -15.66 -9.84
C VAL A 40 -4.47 -16.70 -9.26
N ARG A 41 -4.22 -17.14 -8.02
CA ARG A 41 -5.03 -18.18 -7.37
C ARG A 41 -6.47 -17.71 -7.10
N ARG A 42 -6.65 -16.43 -6.83
CA ARG A 42 -7.98 -15.87 -6.53
C ARG A 42 -8.81 -15.70 -7.80
N LYS A 43 -10.14 -15.83 -7.66
CA LYS A 43 -11.08 -15.58 -8.75
C LYS A 43 -11.09 -14.10 -9.15
N GLY A 44 -11.33 -13.85 -10.42
CA GLY A 44 -11.44 -12.50 -10.97
C GLY A 44 -10.19 -12.06 -11.69
N ASP A 45 -10.11 -10.77 -11.96
CA ASP A 45 -8.97 -10.18 -12.67
C ASP A 45 -7.72 -10.21 -11.82
N THR A 46 -6.65 -10.81 -12.35
CA THR A 46 -5.39 -10.96 -11.62
C THR A 46 -4.78 -9.60 -11.25
N GLY A 47 -4.82 -8.63 -12.15
CA GLY A 47 -4.31 -7.28 -11.87
C GLY A 47 -5.06 -6.60 -10.74
N ALA A 48 -6.38 -6.70 -10.75
CA ALA A 48 -7.22 -6.16 -9.67
C ALA A 48 -6.93 -6.88 -8.35
N ASN A 49 -6.80 -8.20 -8.38
CA ASN A 49 -6.45 -8.98 -7.18
C ASN A 49 -5.09 -8.57 -6.61
N LEU A 50 -4.10 -8.34 -7.49
CA LEU A 50 -2.76 -7.94 -7.08
C LEU A 50 -2.77 -6.62 -6.33
N VAL A 51 -3.36 -5.57 -6.91
CA VAL A 51 -3.39 -4.26 -6.25
C VAL A 51 -4.28 -4.26 -5.01
N GLY A 52 -5.34 -5.05 -5.00
CA GLY A 52 -6.16 -5.25 -3.82
C GLY A 52 -5.37 -5.85 -2.65
N LEU A 53 -4.55 -6.86 -2.93
CA LEU A 53 -3.66 -7.46 -1.92
C LEU A 53 -2.65 -6.44 -1.39
N LEU A 54 -2.04 -5.65 -2.26
CA LEU A 54 -1.06 -4.63 -1.87
C LEU A 54 -1.70 -3.54 -1.01
N GLU A 55 -2.92 -3.10 -1.35
CA GLU A 55 -3.65 -2.09 -0.58
C GLU A 55 -4.11 -2.58 0.79
N CYS A 56 -4.26 -3.88 0.98
CA CYS A 56 -4.66 -4.45 2.27
C CYS A 56 -3.50 -4.66 3.25
N ARG A 57 -2.29 -4.32 2.90
CA ARG A 57 -1.16 -4.34 3.82
C ARG A 57 -1.37 -3.27 4.91
N LEU A 58 -0.97 -3.59 6.13
CA LEU A 58 -1.09 -2.65 7.25
C LEU A 58 -0.38 -1.32 6.96
N ASP A 59 0.83 -1.36 6.42
CA ASP A 59 1.58 -0.14 6.10
C ASP A 59 0.85 0.71 5.03
N ALA A 60 0.28 0.08 4.01
CA ALA A 60 -0.47 0.77 2.97
C ALA A 60 -1.73 1.44 3.53
N ILE A 61 -2.46 0.76 4.41
CA ILE A 61 -3.68 1.31 5.01
C ILE A 61 -3.37 2.50 5.90
N ILE A 62 -2.33 2.41 6.73
CA ILE A 62 -1.91 3.55 7.57
C ILE A 62 -1.51 4.74 6.69
N TYR A 63 -0.85 4.48 5.57
CA TYR A 63 -0.51 5.52 4.61
C TYR A 63 -1.78 6.19 4.03
N ARG A 64 -2.79 5.40 3.65
CA ARG A 64 -4.07 5.92 3.17
C ARG A 64 -4.85 6.67 4.24
N MET A 65 -4.71 6.28 5.51
CA MET A 65 -5.32 6.96 6.65
C MET A 65 -4.66 8.33 6.94
N LYS A 66 -3.58 8.68 6.26
CA LYS A 66 -2.82 9.93 6.47
C LYS A 66 -2.22 10.06 7.86
N LEU A 67 -1.80 8.96 8.45
CA LEU A 67 -1.18 8.99 9.78
C LEU A 67 0.34 9.21 9.72
N ALA A 68 0.93 9.11 8.54
CA ALA A 68 2.33 9.43 8.31
C ALA A 68 2.53 9.86 6.85
N PRO A 69 3.61 10.61 6.54
CA PRO A 69 3.78 11.23 5.22
C PRO A 69 4.23 10.26 4.13
N THR A 70 4.86 9.14 4.48
CA THR A 70 5.39 8.17 3.53
C THR A 70 5.12 6.75 3.99
N VAL A 71 5.18 5.79 3.07
CA VAL A 71 5.06 4.36 3.42
C VAL A 71 6.19 3.94 4.38
N PHE A 72 7.39 4.49 4.19
CA PHE A 72 8.52 4.21 5.08
C PHE A 72 8.27 4.70 6.50
N ALA A 73 7.69 5.89 6.66
CA ALA A 73 7.31 6.41 7.97
C ALA A 73 6.20 5.55 8.60
N CYS A 74 5.25 5.06 7.81
CA CYS A 74 4.22 4.13 8.29
C CYS A 74 4.84 2.84 8.82
N ARG A 75 5.81 2.29 8.10
CA ARG A 75 6.54 1.09 8.56
C ARG A 75 7.29 1.35 9.85
N GLN A 76 7.88 2.52 10.00
CA GLN A 76 8.56 2.90 11.25
C GLN A 76 7.59 2.91 12.42
N LEU A 77 6.41 3.49 12.24
CA LEU A 77 5.36 3.46 13.28
C LEU A 77 5.03 2.03 13.70
N ILE A 78 4.87 1.15 12.73
CA ILE A 78 4.53 -0.25 12.98
C ILE A 78 5.70 -0.97 13.67
N ASN A 79 6.90 -0.84 13.14
CA ASN A 79 8.10 -1.51 13.66
C ASN A 79 8.44 -1.05 15.08
N HIS A 80 8.17 0.21 15.40
CA HIS A 80 8.42 0.76 16.74
C HIS A 80 7.31 0.43 17.74
N GLY A 81 6.30 -0.35 17.33
CA GLY A 81 5.25 -0.80 18.22
C GLY A 81 4.18 0.22 18.55
N HIS A 82 3.99 1.21 17.68
CA HIS A 82 3.01 2.29 17.88
C HIS A 82 1.62 1.97 17.36
N VAL A 83 1.42 0.81 16.75
CA VAL A 83 0.18 0.45 16.04
C VAL A 83 -0.49 -0.74 16.69
N ASN A 84 -1.80 -0.63 16.91
CA ASN A 84 -2.65 -1.73 17.32
C ASN A 84 -3.56 -2.14 16.15
N VAL A 85 -3.83 -3.42 16.06
CA VAL A 85 -4.87 -3.98 15.19
C VAL A 85 -5.83 -4.75 16.11
N ASN A 86 -7.10 -4.34 16.12
CA ASN A 86 -8.12 -4.90 17.01
C ASN A 86 -7.65 -4.91 18.48
N ASP A 87 -7.13 -3.77 18.92
CA ASP A 87 -6.64 -3.49 20.28
C ASP A 87 -5.41 -4.32 20.70
N LYS A 88 -4.76 -5.00 19.75
CA LYS A 88 -3.53 -5.75 19.99
C LYS A 88 -2.37 -5.14 19.21
N ARG A 89 -1.22 -5.01 19.86
CA ARG A 89 -0.01 -4.51 19.21
C ARG A 89 0.36 -5.38 18.01
N CYS A 90 0.58 -4.75 16.87
CA CYS A 90 1.08 -5.39 15.66
C CYS A 90 2.33 -4.68 15.19
N ASN A 91 3.42 -5.41 15.03
CA ASN A 91 4.70 -4.88 14.55
C ASN A 91 5.10 -5.42 13.17
N ILE A 92 4.14 -5.94 12.42
CA ILE A 92 4.38 -6.52 11.10
C ILE A 92 3.74 -5.62 10.03
N PRO A 93 4.55 -4.84 9.28
CA PRO A 93 3.99 -3.92 8.25
C PRO A 93 3.22 -4.63 7.14
N SER A 94 3.59 -5.86 6.82
CA SER A 94 2.96 -6.65 5.76
C SER A 94 1.71 -7.40 6.20
N ARG A 95 1.29 -7.24 7.46
CA ARG A 95 0.08 -7.91 7.92
C ARG A 95 -1.10 -7.59 7.02
N MET A 96 -1.83 -8.62 6.59
CA MET A 96 -3.03 -8.46 5.77
C MET A 96 -4.20 -8.05 6.66
N ILE A 97 -4.77 -6.90 6.32
CA ILE A 97 -5.91 -6.33 7.05
C ILE A 97 -7.19 -6.72 6.33
N LYS A 98 -8.20 -7.05 7.10
CA LYS A 98 -9.53 -7.43 6.61
C LYS A 98 -10.54 -6.33 6.89
N VAL A 99 -11.61 -6.31 6.11
CA VAL A 99 -12.77 -5.45 6.40
C VAL A 99 -13.27 -5.81 7.80
N GLY A 100 -13.46 -4.78 8.62
CA GLY A 100 -13.85 -4.94 10.03
C GLY A 100 -12.69 -4.87 11.01
N ASP A 101 -11.46 -5.03 10.58
CA ASP A 101 -10.29 -4.81 11.45
C ASP A 101 -10.17 -3.32 11.78
N VAL A 102 -9.92 -3.02 13.05
CA VAL A 102 -9.72 -1.65 13.52
C VAL A 102 -8.24 -1.41 13.77
N ILE A 103 -7.70 -0.42 13.06
CA ILE A 103 -6.31 0.00 13.19
C ILE A 103 -6.28 1.28 14.00
N SER A 104 -5.41 1.35 15.00
CA SER A 104 -5.29 2.54 15.84
C SER A 104 -3.84 2.79 16.23
N LEU A 105 -3.52 4.06 16.51
CA LEU A 105 -2.22 4.43 17.07
C LEU A 105 -2.32 4.42 18.60
N LYS A 106 -1.24 4.01 19.25
CA LYS A 106 -1.09 4.15 20.70
C LYS A 106 -0.97 5.62 21.06
N GLU A 107 -1.38 5.98 22.29
CA GLU A 107 -1.35 7.36 22.76
C GLU A 107 0.00 8.04 22.57
N LYS A 108 1.09 7.31 22.84
CA LYS A 108 2.45 7.83 22.71
C LYS A 108 2.80 8.24 21.27
N ALA A 109 2.21 7.60 20.29
CA ALA A 109 2.47 7.90 18.88
C ALA A 109 1.69 9.13 18.37
N LYS A 110 0.61 9.50 19.02
CA LYS A 110 -0.27 10.59 18.59
C LYS A 110 0.40 11.97 18.66
N THR A 111 1.48 12.10 19.42
CA THR A 111 2.23 13.36 19.57
C THR A 111 3.50 13.42 18.73
N ILE A 112 3.78 12.39 17.93
CA ILE A 112 4.95 12.41 17.05
C ILE A 112 4.78 13.51 16.00
N PRO A 113 5.77 14.40 15.82
CA PRO A 113 5.62 15.55 14.93
C PRO A 113 5.21 15.20 13.51
N TYR A 114 5.80 14.16 12.88
CA TYR A 114 5.43 13.81 11.51
C TYR A 114 4.01 13.24 11.40
N VAL A 115 3.48 12.65 12.49
CA VAL A 115 2.08 12.18 12.53
C VAL A 115 1.14 13.37 12.54
N LEU A 116 1.38 14.34 13.43
CA LEU A 116 0.57 15.54 13.53
C LEU A 116 0.61 16.33 12.21
N GLN A 117 1.78 16.47 11.62
CA GLN A 117 1.93 17.17 10.34
C GLN A 117 1.17 16.47 9.21
N ALA A 118 1.22 15.15 9.15
CA ALA A 118 0.53 14.38 8.11
C ALA A 118 -1.00 14.56 8.18
N ILE A 119 -1.55 14.64 9.39
CA ILE A 119 -2.99 14.85 9.60
C ILE A 119 -3.40 16.25 9.19
N GLU A 120 -2.59 17.26 9.51
CA GLU A 120 -2.90 18.67 9.24
C GLU A 120 -2.69 19.07 7.79
N THR A 121 -1.80 18.37 7.05
CA THR A 121 -1.44 18.75 5.69
C THR A 121 -2.40 18.12 4.69
N PRO A 122 -3.14 18.91 3.88
CA PRO A 122 -4.12 18.40 2.92
C PRO A 122 -3.48 17.95 1.60
N GLU A 123 -2.28 17.41 1.62
CA GLU A 123 -1.55 16.98 0.42
C GLU A 123 -2.18 15.75 -0.24
N ARG A 124 -2.87 14.95 0.56
CA ARG A 124 -3.55 13.75 0.08
C ARG A 124 -4.92 13.67 0.72
N ASP A 125 -5.92 13.34 -0.09
CA ASP A 125 -7.24 13.03 0.42
C ASP A 125 -7.29 11.56 0.87
N VAL A 126 -8.12 11.28 1.87
CA VAL A 126 -8.41 9.91 2.26
C VAL A 126 -9.36 9.31 1.21
N PRO A 127 -9.01 8.17 0.59
CA PRO A 127 -9.89 7.57 -0.41
C PRO A 127 -11.16 6.98 0.22
N ASP A 128 -12.21 6.82 -0.58
CA ASP A 128 -13.54 6.42 -0.11
C ASP A 128 -13.58 5.01 0.49
N TYR A 129 -12.61 4.16 0.19
CA TYR A 129 -12.56 2.81 0.76
C TYR A 129 -11.86 2.75 2.12
N ILE A 130 -11.40 3.88 2.65
CA ILE A 130 -10.75 3.99 3.95
C ILE A 130 -11.65 4.79 4.91
N GLU A 131 -11.84 4.26 6.10
CA GLU A 131 -12.48 4.96 7.21
C GLU A 131 -11.39 5.44 8.17
N ILE A 132 -11.46 6.69 8.60
CA ILE A 132 -10.55 7.26 9.58
C ILE A 132 -11.24 8.31 10.44
N ASP A 133 -11.11 8.18 11.74
CA ASP A 133 -11.41 9.23 12.71
C ASP A 133 -10.10 9.81 13.20
N HIS A 134 -9.72 10.97 12.65
CA HIS A 134 -8.45 11.62 12.98
C HIS A 134 -8.38 12.08 14.43
N SER A 135 -9.52 12.33 15.08
CA SER A 135 -9.55 12.71 16.50
C SER A 135 -9.17 11.54 17.41
N LYS A 136 -9.44 10.32 16.98
CA LYS A 136 -9.12 9.08 17.71
C LYS A 136 -7.90 8.34 17.13
N PHE A 137 -7.37 8.78 16.00
CA PHE A 137 -6.28 8.11 15.26
C PHE A 137 -6.61 6.64 15.02
N SER A 138 -7.84 6.38 14.58
CA SER A 138 -8.39 5.03 14.45
C SER A 138 -9.23 4.92 13.19
N GLY A 139 -9.15 3.78 12.52
CA GLY A 139 -9.92 3.51 11.32
C GLY A 139 -9.61 2.14 10.73
N GLY A 140 -9.86 2.00 9.44
CA GLY A 140 -9.64 0.75 8.75
C GLY A 140 -10.08 0.79 7.29
N ILE A 141 -10.12 -0.38 6.67
CA ILE A 141 -10.57 -0.53 5.29
C ILE A 141 -12.04 -0.91 5.28
N LEU A 142 -12.83 -0.19 4.48
CA LEU A 142 -14.27 -0.43 4.35
C LEU A 142 -14.59 -1.52 3.32
N ARG A 143 -13.77 -1.61 2.28
CA ARG A 143 -13.90 -2.60 1.21
C ARG A 143 -12.56 -2.70 0.47
N ILE A 144 -12.36 -3.78 -0.27
CA ILE A 144 -11.18 -3.91 -1.12
C ILE A 144 -11.38 -3.01 -2.35
N PRO A 145 -10.45 -2.07 -2.63
CA PRO A 145 -10.63 -1.15 -3.74
C PRO A 145 -10.41 -1.83 -5.10
N THR A 146 -11.06 -1.27 -6.12
CA THR A 146 -10.73 -1.57 -7.52
C THR A 146 -9.52 -0.75 -7.95
N PRO A 147 -8.79 -1.15 -9.01
CA PRO A 147 -7.59 -0.41 -9.43
C PRO A 147 -7.81 1.08 -9.71
N ASP A 148 -8.94 1.43 -10.29
CA ASP A 148 -9.28 2.82 -10.62
C ASP A 148 -9.61 3.69 -9.41
N GLU A 149 -9.93 3.08 -8.26
CA GLU A 149 -10.17 3.82 -7.01
C GLU A 149 -8.87 4.21 -6.29
N ILE A 150 -7.77 3.51 -6.58
CA ILE A 150 -6.51 3.72 -5.87
C ILE A 150 -5.85 5.00 -6.35
N PRO A 151 -5.52 5.95 -5.46
CA PRO A 151 -5.00 7.26 -5.84
C PRO A 151 -3.49 7.22 -6.14
N TYR A 152 -3.11 6.48 -7.17
CA TYR A 152 -1.73 6.46 -7.63
C TYR A 152 -1.35 7.81 -8.25
N PRO A 153 -0.13 8.33 -7.97
CA PRO A 153 0.33 9.60 -8.57
C PRO A 153 0.62 9.48 -10.06
N VAL A 154 0.84 8.26 -10.56
CA VAL A 154 1.06 7.94 -11.97
C VAL A 154 0.28 6.67 -12.30
N GLN A 155 0.00 6.46 -13.59
CA GLN A 155 -0.69 5.25 -14.02
C GLN A 155 0.16 4.01 -13.75
N MET A 156 -0.41 3.06 -13.04
CA MET A 156 0.20 1.75 -12.80
C MET A 156 -0.33 0.76 -13.84
N GLU A 157 0.55 0.24 -14.66
CA GLU A 157 0.20 -0.67 -15.74
C GLU A 157 0.24 -2.12 -15.24
N THR A 158 -0.80 -2.51 -14.49
CA THR A 158 -0.87 -3.83 -13.85
C THR A 158 -0.83 -4.98 -14.86
N ASN A 159 -1.38 -4.78 -16.05
CA ASN A 159 -1.30 -5.76 -17.14
C ASN A 159 0.14 -6.11 -17.50
N LEU A 160 1.03 -5.12 -17.53
CA LEU A 160 2.45 -5.33 -17.83
C LEU A 160 3.15 -6.09 -16.70
N VAL A 161 2.77 -5.84 -15.45
CA VAL A 161 3.29 -6.58 -14.29
C VAL A 161 2.90 -8.06 -14.39
N ILE A 162 1.64 -8.33 -14.73
CA ILE A 162 1.14 -9.70 -14.89
C ILE A 162 1.90 -10.39 -16.05
N GLU A 163 2.08 -9.70 -17.16
CA GLU A 163 2.85 -10.22 -18.30
C GLU A 163 4.29 -10.56 -17.91
N TYR A 164 4.92 -9.72 -17.09
CA TYR A 164 6.28 -9.95 -16.59
C TYR A 164 6.39 -11.30 -15.89
N TYR A 165 5.45 -11.60 -15.00
CA TYR A 165 5.48 -12.85 -14.22
C TYR A 165 4.95 -14.06 -14.98
N SER A 166 4.26 -13.86 -16.10
CA SER A 166 3.67 -14.94 -16.93
C SER A 166 4.63 -15.52 -17.94
N ARG A 167 5.84 -15.02 -17.97
CA ARG A 167 6.88 -15.48 -18.92
C ARG A 167 7.33 -16.90 -18.64
#